data_73bf9d19248b8bd3e945e712668100a0
#
_entry.id   73bf9d19248b8bd3e945e712668100a0
#
_cell.length_a   1.000
_cell.length_b   1.000
_cell.length_c   1.000
_cell.angle_alpha   90.00
_cell.angle_beta   90.00
_cell.angle_gamma   90.00
#
_symmetry.space_group_name_H-M   'P 1'
#
loop_
_entity.id
_entity.type
_entity.pdbx_description
1 polymer ?
#
loop_
_entity_poly.entity_id
_entity_poly.type
_entity_poly.pdbx_seq_one_letter_code
_entity_poly.pdbx_strand_id
1 'polypeptide(L)'
;MSADLQSPTHRHPRRAWIGIDTSQSPPVAVAAWRSFGRLYRAVVPLEHLAQKRSGGARCSMAVSMESVFTERLEPPARTLEQAERLAAGMLDLRLPLPVEQCAVTWVPADAQRRSTALIAYAIDRKALNSRLAALEGMVAAERLVPAAHALWHWMMLQEPVTGENTLQLLLHAGKHHGTLLAGYGGQLRSCITVPPGDLDAVGRHLQVFATRWSPSSSRMLLCGEAADTALLESLRALPACADTDIRLADDARTCLASALAIEALGLNRGGAHEGDLRASLGGHPVTQRRQRRAQALQAAALLLAGLVLAGAQFARLHKSRRALAMLAQRVVQAANRLAGRPLPVRGAAAIELARRELDTRLHPEVEAL
;
A
#
# COMPACT_ATOMS: atom_id res chain seq x y z
N MET A 1 -10.35 19.71 -14.16
CA MET A 1 -8.87 19.70 -14.39
C MET A 1 -8.61 18.93 -15.68
N SER A 2 -8.46 19.61 -16.79
CA SER A 2 -8.10 18.97 -18.05
C SER A 2 -6.65 18.49 -17.97
N ALA A 3 -6.43 17.19 -18.07
CA ALA A 3 -5.09 16.63 -18.12
C ALA A 3 -4.70 16.54 -19.61
N ASP A 4 -3.66 17.28 -19.99
CA ASP A 4 -3.13 17.26 -21.36
C ASP A 4 -2.63 15.85 -21.70
N LEU A 5 -3.26 15.23 -22.71
CA LEU A 5 -2.77 14.02 -23.37
C LEU A 5 -1.55 14.41 -24.21
N GLN A 6 -0.35 14.19 -23.69
CA GLN A 6 0.89 14.46 -24.43
C GLN A 6 1.32 13.27 -25.27
N SER A 7 1.86 13.58 -26.47
CA SER A 7 2.40 12.62 -27.45
C SER A 7 3.45 11.67 -26.87
N PRO A 8 3.59 10.44 -27.41
CA PRO A 8 4.35 9.32 -26.81
C PRO A 8 5.88 9.43 -26.83
N THR A 9 6.46 10.58 -27.13
CA THR A 9 7.93 10.74 -27.25
C THR A 9 8.68 10.99 -25.96
N HIS A 10 8.00 11.16 -24.81
CA HIS A 10 8.67 11.41 -23.54
C HIS A 10 8.98 10.12 -22.77
N ARG A 11 10.24 9.93 -22.40
CA ARG A 11 10.67 8.89 -21.45
C ARG A 11 9.88 9.06 -20.16
N HIS A 12 9.02 8.09 -19.84
CA HIS A 12 8.27 8.10 -18.60
C HIS A 12 9.20 8.22 -17.41
N PRO A 13 8.92 9.12 -16.46
CA PRO A 13 9.76 9.27 -15.29
C PRO A 13 9.80 7.96 -14.49
N ARG A 14 10.91 7.67 -13.82
CA ARG A 14 11.12 6.44 -13.01
C ARG A 14 10.07 6.20 -11.90
N ARG A 15 9.17 7.17 -11.65
CA ARG A 15 8.11 7.11 -10.64
C ARG A 15 6.70 7.06 -11.24
N ALA A 16 6.55 6.74 -12.52
CA ALA A 16 5.24 6.56 -13.13
C ALA A 16 4.59 5.25 -12.63
N TRP A 17 3.27 5.28 -12.44
CA TRP A 17 2.46 4.11 -12.30
C TRP A 17 1.75 3.82 -13.63
N ILE A 18 1.63 2.54 -13.95
CA ILE A 18 0.96 2.09 -15.16
C ILE A 18 -0.28 1.35 -14.75
N GLY A 19 -1.43 1.86 -15.17
CA GLY A 19 -2.71 1.16 -15.07
C GLY A 19 -2.92 0.33 -16.32
N ILE A 20 -3.35 -0.91 -16.17
CA ILE A 20 -3.58 -1.84 -17.28
C ILE A 20 -5.00 -2.35 -17.20
N ASP A 21 -5.78 -2.05 -18.22
CA ASP A 21 -7.11 -2.60 -18.44
C ASP A 21 -7.02 -3.83 -19.33
N THR A 22 -7.20 -4.99 -18.73
CA THR A 22 -7.18 -6.29 -19.41
C THR A 22 -8.56 -6.75 -19.86
N SER A 23 -9.61 -5.98 -19.61
CA SER A 23 -10.97 -6.28 -20.06
C SER A 23 -11.15 -6.00 -21.56
N GLN A 24 -10.27 -5.18 -22.13
CA GLN A 24 -10.26 -4.83 -23.55
C GLN A 24 -9.38 -5.76 -24.38
N SER A 25 -9.67 -5.87 -25.65
CA SER A 25 -8.88 -6.63 -26.62
C SER A 25 -8.57 -5.76 -27.85
N PRO A 26 -7.30 -5.32 -28.03
CA PRO A 26 -6.14 -5.54 -27.16
C PRO A 26 -6.25 -4.80 -25.82
N PRO A 27 -5.54 -5.27 -24.79
CA PRO A 27 -5.48 -4.57 -23.51
C PRO A 27 -4.93 -3.16 -23.63
N VAL A 28 -5.42 -2.25 -22.81
CA VAL A 28 -5.02 -0.83 -22.83
C VAL A 28 -4.18 -0.51 -21.59
N ALA A 29 -3.07 0.18 -21.80
CA ALA A 29 -2.20 0.65 -20.71
C ALA A 29 -2.06 2.17 -20.72
N VAL A 30 -2.15 2.78 -19.55
CA VAL A 30 -1.94 4.22 -19.34
C VAL A 30 -0.92 4.41 -18.23
N ALA A 31 0.12 5.19 -18.52
CA ALA A 31 1.03 5.67 -17.50
C ALA A 31 0.51 6.99 -16.91
N ALA A 32 0.59 7.12 -15.59
CA ALA A 32 0.32 8.37 -14.90
C ALA A 32 1.50 8.73 -13.99
N TRP A 33 1.81 10.02 -13.90
CA TRP A 33 2.85 10.56 -13.03
C TRP A 33 2.53 11.98 -12.60
N ARG A 34 3.18 12.41 -11.52
CA ARG A 34 3.14 13.81 -11.08
C ARG A 34 4.45 14.50 -11.39
N SER A 35 4.35 15.71 -11.93
CA SER A 35 5.47 16.62 -12.11
C SER A 35 5.02 18.03 -11.82
N PHE A 36 5.79 18.75 -10.97
CA PHE A 36 5.48 20.14 -10.56
C PHE A 36 4.03 20.34 -10.06
N GLY A 37 3.51 19.36 -9.29
CA GLY A 37 2.15 19.40 -8.74
C GLY A 37 1.03 19.07 -9.75
N ARG A 38 1.34 18.91 -11.04
CA ARG A 38 0.39 18.53 -12.09
C ARG A 38 0.37 17.04 -12.32
N LEU A 39 -0.80 16.50 -12.67
CA LEU A 39 -1.00 15.13 -13.07
C LEU A 39 -0.88 15.01 -14.59
N TYR A 40 -0.02 14.12 -15.06
CA TYR A 40 0.16 13.79 -16.47
C TYR A 40 -0.27 12.36 -16.73
N ARG A 41 -0.80 12.11 -17.92
CA ARG A 41 -1.22 10.78 -18.38
C ARG A 41 -0.76 10.57 -19.83
N ALA A 42 -0.39 9.33 -20.16
CA ALA A 42 -0.07 8.96 -21.54
C ALA A 42 -0.43 7.50 -21.78
N VAL A 43 -1.01 7.20 -22.94
CA VAL A 43 -1.22 5.82 -23.40
C VAL A 43 0.14 5.19 -23.69
N VAL A 44 0.35 3.96 -23.23
CA VAL A 44 1.63 3.24 -23.36
C VAL A 44 1.39 1.96 -24.18
N PRO A 45 2.15 1.74 -25.26
CA PRO A 45 2.11 0.46 -25.95
C PRO A 45 2.57 -0.68 -25.03
N LEU A 46 1.81 -1.77 -24.98
CA LEU A 46 2.11 -2.93 -24.11
C LEU A 46 3.45 -3.59 -24.44
N GLU A 47 3.84 -3.57 -25.69
CA GLU A 47 5.14 -4.10 -26.18
C GLU A 47 6.32 -3.45 -25.44
N HIS A 48 6.21 -2.16 -25.14
CA HIS A 48 7.23 -1.44 -24.38
C HIS A 48 7.30 -1.86 -22.90
N LEU A 49 6.21 -2.42 -22.35
CA LEU A 49 6.19 -2.93 -20.97
C LEU A 49 6.88 -4.28 -20.86
N ALA A 50 6.67 -5.17 -21.83
CA ALA A 50 7.32 -6.48 -21.87
C ALA A 50 8.85 -6.38 -22.00
N GLN A 51 9.34 -5.39 -22.76
CA GLN A 51 10.78 -5.14 -22.95
C GLN A 51 11.45 -4.52 -21.69
N LYS A 52 10.70 -3.77 -20.87
CA LYS A 52 11.23 -3.08 -19.69
C LYS A 52 11.18 -3.91 -18.39
N ARG A 53 11.18 -5.24 -18.45
CA ARG A 53 11.22 -6.11 -17.24
C ARG A 53 12.34 -5.77 -16.24
N SER A 54 13.38 -5.07 -16.68
CA SER A 54 14.52 -4.65 -15.84
C SER A 54 14.40 -3.24 -15.24
N GLY A 55 13.41 -2.44 -15.62
CA GLY A 55 13.38 -1.00 -15.34
C GLY A 55 12.47 -0.52 -14.20
N GLY A 56 11.79 -1.42 -13.47
CA GLY A 56 11.03 -1.05 -12.26
C GLY A 56 9.75 -0.26 -12.51
N ALA A 57 9.10 -0.41 -13.68
CA ALA A 57 7.76 0.14 -13.89
C ALA A 57 6.77 -0.54 -12.91
N ARG A 58 5.99 0.27 -12.20
CA ARG A 58 4.98 -0.19 -11.24
C ARG A 58 3.65 -0.31 -11.96
N CYS A 59 3.05 -1.49 -11.92
CA CYS A 59 1.81 -1.76 -12.63
C CYS A 59 0.66 -2.04 -11.66
N SER A 60 -0.51 -1.45 -11.94
CA SER A 60 -1.78 -1.74 -11.31
C SER A 60 -2.74 -2.28 -12.35
N MET A 61 -3.45 -3.36 -12.04
CA MET A 61 -4.37 -4.03 -12.96
C MET A 61 -5.75 -4.13 -12.36
N ALA A 62 -6.78 -4.06 -13.21
CA ALA A 62 -8.14 -4.25 -12.79
C ALA A 62 -8.48 -5.73 -12.62
N VAL A 63 -9.26 -6.02 -11.58
CA VAL A 63 -10.03 -7.25 -11.48
C VAL A 63 -11.45 -6.94 -11.90
N SER A 64 -11.96 -7.69 -12.91
CA SER A 64 -13.32 -7.53 -13.42
C SER A 64 -14.35 -7.79 -12.34
N MET A 65 -15.38 -6.96 -12.30
CA MET A 65 -16.47 -7.04 -11.31
C MET A 65 -17.34 -8.30 -11.43
N GLU A 66 -17.34 -8.95 -12.59
CA GLU A 66 -18.07 -10.21 -12.82
C GLU A 66 -17.69 -11.32 -11.85
N SER A 67 -16.45 -11.34 -11.39
CA SER A 67 -15.93 -12.35 -10.46
C SER A 67 -15.66 -11.82 -9.06
N VAL A 68 -16.04 -10.57 -8.78
CA VAL A 68 -15.83 -9.91 -7.50
C VAL A 68 -17.17 -9.76 -6.80
N PHE A 69 -17.30 -10.41 -5.65
CA PHE A 69 -18.39 -10.13 -4.73
C PHE A 69 -18.16 -8.76 -4.09
N THR A 70 -19.20 -7.92 -4.10
CA THR A 70 -19.15 -6.57 -3.54
C THR A 70 -20.23 -6.40 -2.50
N GLU A 71 -19.87 -5.97 -1.32
CA GLU A 71 -20.81 -5.74 -0.22
C GLU A 71 -20.51 -4.43 0.50
N ARG A 72 -21.55 -3.69 0.83
CA ARG A 72 -21.45 -2.55 1.70
C ARG A 72 -21.63 -2.98 3.15
N LEU A 73 -20.64 -2.75 3.96
CA LEU A 73 -20.63 -3.03 5.38
C LEU A 73 -20.83 -1.75 6.18
N GLU A 74 -21.69 -1.80 7.19
CA GLU A 74 -21.90 -0.73 8.18
C GLU A 74 -21.57 -1.27 9.58
N PRO A 75 -20.27 -1.41 9.91
CA PRO A 75 -19.86 -1.95 11.18
C PRO A 75 -20.30 -1.04 12.34
N PRO A 76 -20.74 -1.59 13.49
CA PRO A 76 -21.08 -0.82 14.67
C PRO A 76 -19.79 -0.30 15.34
N ALA A 77 -19.12 0.64 14.71
CA ALA A 77 -17.83 1.16 15.10
C ALA A 77 -17.84 2.69 15.18
N ARG A 78 -17.03 3.25 16.08
CA ARG A 78 -16.86 4.70 16.21
C ARG A 78 -15.71 5.24 15.36
N THR A 79 -14.77 4.39 14.98
CA THR A 79 -13.60 4.75 14.18
C THR A 79 -13.46 3.80 13.00
N LEU A 80 -12.82 4.27 11.92
CA LEU A 80 -12.57 3.47 10.73
C LEU A 80 -11.71 2.24 11.05
N GLU A 81 -10.71 2.37 11.92
CA GLU A 81 -9.86 1.25 12.34
C GLU A 81 -10.65 0.14 13.07
N GLN A 82 -11.62 0.52 13.90
CA GLN A 82 -12.53 -0.44 14.53
C GLN A 82 -13.44 -1.10 13.50
N ALA A 83 -13.94 -0.32 12.53
CA ALA A 83 -14.75 -0.83 11.43
C ALA A 83 -13.99 -1.88 10.61
N GLU A 84 -12.74 -1.61 10.26
CA GLU A 84 -11.89 -2.53 9.51
C GLU A 84 -11.63 -3.84 10.26
N ARG A 85 -11.47 -3.80 11.58
CA ARG A 85 -11.31 -5.01 12.42
C ARG A 85 -12.56 -5.88 12.44
N LEU A 86 -13.75 -5.27 12.38
CA LEU A 86 -15.03 -5.98 12.38
C LEU A 86 -15.43 -6.47 10.98
N ALA A 87 -14.88 -5.86 9.93
CA ALA A 87 -15.29 -6.07 8.55
C ALA A 87 -15.16 -7.54 8.12
N ALA A 88 -14.07 -8.22 8.48
CA ALA A 88 -13.85 -9.62 8.10
C ALA A 88 -14.93 -10.54 8.64
N GLY A 89 -15.29 -10.43 9.93
CA GLY A 89 -16.36 -11.25 10.53
C GLY A 89 -17.75 -10.93 10.00
N MET A 90 -18.04 -9.66 9.69
CA MET A 90 -19.32 -9.28 9.07
C MET A 90 -19.43 -9.78 7.62
N LEU A 91 -18.31 -9.77 6.91
CA LEU A 91 -18.26 -10.20 5.52
C LEU A 91 -18.43 -11.72 5.41
N ASP A 92 -17.82 -12.49 6.30
CA ASP A 92 -17.91 -13.96 6.32
C ASP A 92 -19.37 -14.46 6.38
N LEU A 93 -20.23 -13.76 7.10
CA LEU A 93 -21.66 -14.07 7.19
C LEU A 93 -22.45 -13.81 5.89
N ARG A 94 -21.87 -13.12 4.92
CA ARG A 94 -22.54 -12.69 3.68
C ARG A 94 -21.92 -13.27 2.42
N LEU A 95 -20.70 -13.78 2.52
CA LEU A 95 -20.01 -14.40 1.40
C LEU A 95 -20.62 -15.76 1.05
N PRO A 96 -20.65 -16.12 -0.25
CA PRO A 96 -21.03 -17.46 -0.68
C PRO A 96 -19.95 -18.52 -0.39
N LEU A 97 -18.74 -18.10 -0.04
CA LEU A 97 -17.59 -18.94 0.31
C LEU A 97 -17.00 -18.45 1.63
N PRO A 98 -16.38 -19.33 2.44
CA PRO A 98 -15.65 -18.89 3.65
C PRO A 98 -14.61 -17.82 3.34
N VAL A 99 -14.49 -16.84 4.22
CA VAL A 99 -13.59 -15.69 4.02
C VAL A 99 -12.13 -16.12 3.84
N GLU A 100 -11.73 -17.25 4.43
CA GLU A 100 -10.39 -17.83 4.30
C GLU A 100 -10.08 -18.31 2.88
N GLN A 101 -11.12 -18.65 2.10
CA GLN A 101 -10.98 -19.05 0.70
C GLN A 101 -11.00 -17.86 -0.25
N CYS A 102 -11.32 -16.68 0.25
CA CYS A 102 -11.39 -15.44 -0.52
C CYS A 102 -10.13 -14.60 -0.36
N ALA A 103 -9.75 -13.91 -1.42
CA ALA A 103 -8.93 -12.70 -1.33
C ALA A 103 -9.88 -11.53 -1.10
N VAL A 104 -9.67 -10.80 -0.02
CA VAL A 104 -10.59 -9.75 0.42
C VAL A 104 -9.83 -8.43 0.55
N THR A 105 -10.48 -7.36 0.16
CA THR A 105 -10.05 -5.99 0.46
C THR A 105 -11.27 -5.15 0.78
N TRP A 106 -11.09 -4.09 1.55
CA TRP A 106 -12.12 -3.11 1.81
C TRP A 106 -11.59 -1.71 1.71
N VAL A 107 -12.48 -0.80 1.40
CA VAL A 107 -12.19 0.62 1.27
C VAL A 107 -13.28 1.42 1.96
N PRO A 108 -12.99 2.62 2.48
CA PRO A 108 -14.03 3.50 2.98
C PRO A 108 -15.08 3.79 1.89
N ALA A 109 -16.35 3.68 2.24
CA ALA A 109 -17.44 4.03 1.32
C ALA A 109 -17.46 5.53 1.01
N ASP A 110 -16.98 6.35 1.94
CA ASP A 110 -16.84 7.81 1.82
C ASP A 110 -15.36 8.16 1.55
N ALA A 111 -15.09 8.75 0.39
CA ALA A 111 -13.75 9.22 0.02
C ALA A 111 -13.17 10.25 1.02
N GLN A 112 -14.01 10.98 1.74
CA GLN A 112 -13.63 11.94 2.80
C GLN A 112 -13.47 11.28 4.18
N ARG A 113 -13.75 9.96 4.30
CA ARG A 113 -13.64 9.18 5.54
C ARG A 113 -14.43 9.72 6.73
N ARG A 114 -15.55 10.39 6.48
CA ARG A 114 -16.46 10.88 7.51
C ARG A 114 -17.40 9.81 8.06
N SER A 115 -17.45 8.64 7.39
CA SER A 115 -18.28 7.50 7.74
C SER A 115 -17.40 6.28 8.05
N THR A 116 -17.87 5.41 8.94
CA THR A 116 -17.28 4.10 9.23
C THR A 116 -17.74 3.00 8.27
N ALA A 117 -18.63 3.34 7.31
CA ALA A 117 -19.07 2.40 6.30
C ALA A 117 -17.93 2.02 5.35
N LEU A 118 -17.86 0.74 5.02
CA LEU A 118 -16.85 0.16 4.14
C LEU A 118 -17.52 -0.48 2.91
N ILE A 119 -16.85 -0.46 1.78
CA ILE A 119 -17.15 -1.32 0.64
C ILE A 119 -16.13 -2.46 0.68
N ALA A 120 -16.61 -3.67 0.85
CA ALA A 120 -15.80 -4.86 0.82
C ALA A 120 -15.86 -5.49 -0.57
N TYR A 121 -14.73 -5.97 -1.04
CA TYR A 121 -14.57 -6.71 -2.29
C TYR A 121 -13.93 -8.05 -1.96
N ALA A 122 -14.54 -9.11 -2.45
CA ALA A 122 -14.04 -10.47 -2.24
C ALA A 122 -14.04 -11.25 -3.56
N ILE A 123 -13.01 -12.04 -3.77
CA ILE A 123 -12.89 -12.95 -4.91
C ILE A 123 -12.34 -14.29 -4.43
N ASP A 124 -12.79 -15.39 -5.02
CA ASP A 124 -12.19 -16.70 -4.78
C ASP A 124 -10.68 -16.66 -5.07
N ARG A 125 -9.88 -17.09 -4.09
CA ARG A 125 -8.40 -17.12 -4.22
C ARG A 125 -7.92 -17.99 -5.38
N LYS A 126 -8.61 -19.08 -5.69
CA LYS A 126 -8.27 -19.95 -6.81
C LYS A 126 -8.49 -19.21 -8.14
N ALA A 127 -9.64 -18.53 -8.28
CA ALA A 127 -9.94 -17.72 -9.45
C ALA A 127 -8.93 -16.57 -9.62
N LEU A 128 -8.59 -15.89 -8.53
CA LEU A 128 -7.58 -14.82 -8.55
C LEU A 128 -6.19 -15.33 -8.94
N ASN A 129 -5.76 -16.46 -8.35
CA ASN A 129 -4.45 -17.06 -8.68
C ASN A 129 -4.38 -17.52 -10.13
N SER A 130 -5.45 -18.11 -10.68
CA SER A 130 -5.51 -18.49 -12.09
C SER A 130 -5.38 -17.30 -13.01
N ARG A 131 -6.05 -16.18 -12.69
CA ARG A 131 -5.90 -14.92 -13.44
C ARG A 131 -4.49 -14.35 -13.34
N LEU A 132 -3.90 -14.38 -12.15
CA LEU A 132 -2.51 -13.94 -11.96
C LEU A 132 -1.54 -14.77 -12.80
N ALA A 133 -1.67 -16.09 -12.80
CA ALA A 133 -0.84 -16.97 -13.60
C ALA A 133 -0.95 -16.68 -15.10
N ALA A 134 -2.17 -16.41 -15.59
CA ALA A 134 -2.39 -16.01 -16.99
C ALA A 134 -1.74 -14.66 -17.34
N LEU A 135 -1.64 -13.75 -16.37
CA LEU A 135 -1.11 -12.40 -16.57
C LEU A 135 0.41 -12.30 -16.32
N GLU A 136 1.00 -13.22 -15.53
CA GLU A 136 2.44 -13.21 -15.22
C GLU A 136 3.34 -13.36 -16.46
N GLY A 137 2.82 -13.94 -17.54
CA GLY A 137 3.49 -13.99 -18.85
C GLY A 137 3.55 -12.63 -19.55
N MET A 138 2.64 -11.72 -19.25
CA MET A 138 2.50 -10.42 -19.93
C MET A 138 3.17 -9.29 -19.14
N VAL A 139 2.76 -9.08 -17.88
CA VAL A 139 3.27 -7.97 -17.04
C VAL A 139 3.18 -8.38 -15.57
N ALA A 140 4.22 -8.06 -14.78
CA ALA A 140 4.18 -8.25 -13.34
C ALA A 140 3.34 -7.13 -12.68
N ALA A 141 2.06 -7.40 -12.39
CA ALA A 141 1.22 -6.46 -11.66
C ALA A 141 1.67 -6.34 -10.20
N GLU A 142 1.92 -5.13 -9.73
CA GLU A 142 2.22 -4.86 -8.31
C GLU A 142 0.93 -4.77 -7.48
N ARG A 143 -0.17 -4.35 -8.08
CA ARG A 143 -1.48 -4.18 -7.46
C ARG A 143 -2.57 -4.80 -8.32
N LEU A 144 -3.57 -5.36 -7.64
CA LEU A 144 -4.81 -5.86 -8.23
C LEU A 144 -5.98 -5.18 -7.56
N VAL A 145 -6.66 -4.34 -8.31
CA VAL A 145 -7.69 -3.46 -7.78
C VAL A 145 -9.04 -3.83 -8.42
N PRO A 146 -10.13 -3.94 -7.63
CA PRO A 146 -11.47 -4.07 -8.22
C PRO A 146 -11.76 -2.90 -9.15
N ALA A 147 -12.24 -3.19 -10.37
CA ALA A 147 -12.51 -2.16 -11.37
C ALA A 147 -13.45 -1.06 -10.82
N ALA A 148 -14.47 -1.46 -10.05
CA ALA A 148 -15.41 -0.53 -9.42
C ALA A 148 -14.73 0.48 -8.50
N HIS A 149 -13.75 0.04 -7.70
CA HIS A 149 -13.03 0.94 -6.79
C HIS A 149 -12.24 1.98 -7.56
N ALA A 150 -11.45 1.56 -8.54
CA ALA A 150 -10.65 2.46 -9.36
C ALA A 150 -11.53 3.47 -10.12
N LEU A 151 -12.61 3.00 -10.77
CA LEU A 151 -13.53 3.83 -11.54
C LEU A 151 -14.28 4.84 -10.66
N TRP A 152 -14.78 4.40 -9.49
CA TRP A 152 -15.45 5.30 -8.55
C TRP A 152 -14.54 6.43 -8.12
N HIS A 153 -13.33 6.08 -7.78
CA HIS A 153 -12.32 7.02 -7.33
C HIS A 153 -11.94 8.03 -8.42
N TRP A 154 -11.77 7.52 -9.63
CA TRP A 154 -11.49 8.35 -10.79
C TRP A 154 -12.64 9.32 -11.08
N MET A 155 -13.89 8.85 -11.05
CA MET A 155 -15.07 9.70 -11.23
C MET A 155 -15.11 10.82 -10.18
N MET A 156 -14.86 10.52 -8.91
CA MET A 156 -14.86 11.50 -7.83
C MET A 156 -13.77 12.57 -7.97
N LEU A 157 -12.68 12.26 -8.68
CA LEU A 157 -11.63 13.22 -9.02
C LEU A 157 -12.01 14.10 -10.22
N GLN A 158 -12.76 13.56 -11.18
CA GLN A 158 -13.20 14.29 -12.37
C GLN A 158 -14.40 15.20 -12.05
N GLU A 159 -15.35 14.67 -11.33
CA GLU A 159 -16.61 15.34 -10.96
C GLU A 159 -16.83 15.32 -9.46
N PRO A 160 -16.21 16.25 -8.72
CA PRO A 160 -16.44 16.35 -7.28
C PRO A 160 -17.91 16.55 -6.95
N VAL A 161 -18.36 15.96 -5.86
CA VAL A 161 -19.74 16.10 -5.37
C VAL A 161 -20.03 17.55 -5.05
N THR A 162 -21.07 18.09 -5.66
CA THR A 162 -21.52 19.47 -5.44
C THR A 162 -22.71 19.59 -4.47
N GLY A 163 -23.33 18.47 -4.05
CA GLY A 163 -24.48 18.48 -3.15
C GLY A 163 -24.68 17.15 -2.43
N GLU A 164 -25.21 17.22 -1.21
CA GLU A 164 -25.46 16.04 -0.36
C GLU A 164 -26.54 15.12 -0.94
N ASN A 165 -27.49 15.66 -1.70
CA ASN A 165 -28.63 14.94 -2.28
C ASN A 165 -28.45 14.63 -3.78
N THR A 166 -27.23 14.52 -4.24
CA THR A 166 -26.94 14.20 -5.66
C THR A 166 -26.69 12.71 -5.83
N LEU A 167 -27.41 12.08 -6.77
CA LEU A 167 -27.14 10.74 -7.25
C LEU A 167 -26.06 10.80 -8.31
N GLN A 168 -24.94 10.12 -8.04
CA GLN A 168 -23.82 10.01 -8.95
C GLN A 168 -23.76 8.61 -9.51
N LEU A 169 -23.71 8.51 -10.81
CA LEU A 169 -23.72 7.26 -11.55
C LEU A 169 -22.49 7.20 -12.43
N LEU A 170 -21.91 6.02 -12.58
CA LEU A 170 -20.92 5.72 -13.59
C LEU A 170 -21.30 4.42 -14.25
N LEU A 171 -21.45 4.44 -15.58
CA LEU A 171 -21.62 3.25 -16.38
C LEU A 171 -20.33 2.98 -17.16
N HIS A 172 -19.62 1.95 -16.78
CA HIS A 172 -18.50 1.43 -17.55
C HIS A 172 -19.03 0.36 -18.50
N ALA A 173 -19.14 0.71 -19.79
CA ALA A 173 -19.64 -0.16 -20.83
C ALA A 173 -18.48 -0.94 -21.46
N GLY A 174 -18.31 -2.18 -21.03
CA GLY A 174 -17.36 -3.12 -21.60
C GLY A 174 -18.03 -4.00 -22.68
N LYS A 175 -17.22 -4.71 -23.47
CA LYS A 175 -17.70 -5.63 -24.51
C LYS A 175 -18.44 -6.85 -23.97
N HIS A 176 -18.00 -7.39 -22.85
CA HIS A 176 -18.52 -8.63 -22.29
C HIS A 176 -19.50 -8.38 -21.15
N HIS A 177 -19.33 -7.31 -20.43
CA HIS A 177 -20.20 -6.89 -19.33
C HIS A 177 -20.04 -5.39 -19.09
N GLY A 178 -21.07 -4.78 -18.55
CA GLY A 178 -21.04 -3.43 -18.02
C GLY A 178 -20.92 -3.43 -16.50
N THR A 179 -20.45 -2.34 -15.93
CA THR A 179 -20.45 -2.10 -14.49
C THR A 179 -21.14 -0.78 -14.22
N LEU A 180 -22.26 -0.83 -13.50
CA LEU A 180 -23.01 0.33 -13.05
C LEU A 180 -22.66 0.61 -11.59
N LEU A 181 -22.04 1.75 -11.35
CA LEU A 181 -21.75 2.27 -10.02
C LEU A 181 -22.77 3.35 -9.68
N ALA A 182 -23.28 3.30 -8.46
CA ALA A 182 -24.18 4.32 -7.95
C ALA A 182 -23.72 4.81 -6.58
N GLY A 183 -23.60 6.09 -6.43
CA GLY A 183 -23.30 6.76 -5.18
C GLY A 183 -24.29 7.86 -4.84
N TYR A 184 -24.42 8.13 -3.57
CA TYR A 184 -25.31 9.16 -3.05
C TYR A 184 -24.59 9.92 -1.93
N GLY A 185 -24.63 11.24 -2.02
CA GLY A 185 -23.92 12.09 -1.07
C GLY A 185 -22.40 11.86 -1.06
N GLY A 186 -21.79 11.52 -2.21
CA GLY A 186 -20.36 11.25 -2.34
C GLY A 186 -19.89 9.88 -1.86
N GLN A 187 -20.82 9.03 -1.42
CA GLN A 187 -20.52 7.68 -0.96
C GLN A 187 -20.93 6.65 -1.99
N LEU A 188 -20.06 5.71 -2.33
CA LEU A 188 -20.43 4.55 -3.14
C LEU A 188 -21.46 3.72 -2.36
N ARG A 189 -22.61 3.49 -2.97
CA ARG A 189 -23.74 2.78 -2.37
C ARG A 189 -24.02 1.45 -3.04
N SER A 190 -23.78 1.36 -4.33
CA SER A 190 -24.07 0.16 -5.11
C SER A 190 -23.05 -0.02 -6.24
N CYS A 191 -22.74 -1.28 -6.52
CA CYS A 191 -21.94 -1.71 -7.64
C CYS A 191 -22.64 -2.93 -8.25
N ILE A 192 -23.03 -2.83 -9.51
CA ILE A 192 -23.84 -3.85 -10.19
C ILE A 192 -23.18 -4.17 -11.52
N THR A 193 -23.05 -5.46 -11.83
CA THR A 193 -22.68 -5.94 -13.14
C THR A 193 -23.93 -6.04 -14.01
N VAL A 194 -23.90 -5.44 -15.17
CA VAL A 194 -25.01 -5.48 -16.14
C VAL A 194 -24.57 -6.18 -17.42
N PRO A 195 -25.47 -6.93 -18.09
CA PRO A 195 -25.15 -7.50 -19.38
C PRO A 195 -24.78 -6.41 -20.40
N PRO A 196 -23.93 -6.72 -21.39
CA PRO A 196 -23.52 -5.73 -22.37
C PRO A 196 -24.74 -5.29 -23.21
N GLY A 197 -24.94 -3.98 -23.31
CA GLY A 197 -26.04 -3.39 -24.10
C GLY A 197 -27.45 -3.57 -23.51
N ASP A 198 -27.59 -4.17 -22.33
CA ASP A 198 -28.92 -4.31 -21.66
C ASP A 198 -29.32 -2.98 -21.01
N LEU A 199 -29.88 -2.10 -21.84
CA LEU A 199 -30.38 -0.79 -21.41
C LEU A 199 -31.58 -0.89 -20.46
N ASP A 200 -32.39 -1.93 -20.59
CA ASP A 200 -33.54 -2.17 -19.73
C ASP A 200 -33.09 -2.52 -18.30
N ALA A 201 -32.02 -3.32 -18.19
CA ALA A 201 -31.43 -3.57 -16.85
C ALA A 201 -30.89 -2.28 -16.24
N VAL A 202 -30.18 -1.46 -17.00
CA VAL A 202 -29.71 -0.14 -16.53
C VAL A 202 -30.91 0.70 -16.08
N GLY A 203 -31.96 0.83 -16.91
CA GLY A 203 -33.15 1.60 -16.59
C GLY A 203 -33.86 1.12 -15.31
N ARG A 204 -34.02 -0.20 -15.12
CA ARG A 204 -34.60 -0.76 -13.90
C ARG A 204 -33.79 -0.38 -12.65
N HIS A 205 -32.46 -0.50 -12.70
CA HIS A 205 -31.61 -0.11 -11.57
C HIS A 205 -31.68 1.38 -11.27
N LEU A 206 -31.73 2.23 -12.29
CA LEU A 206 -31.89 3.68 -12.10
C LEU A 206 -33.20 4.04 -11.39
N GLN A 207 -34.31 3.39 -11.78
CA GLN A 207 -35.60 3.56 -11.13
C GLN A 207 -35.55 3.17 -9.65
N VAL A 208 -34.90 2.03 -9.34
CA VAL A 208 -34.69 1.58 -7.95
C VAL A 208 -33.88 2.60 -7.16
N PHE A 209 -32.83 3.15 -7.73
CA PHE A 209 -31.99 4.15 -7.07
C PHE A 209 -32.75 5.47 -6.87
N ALA A 210 -33.47 5.95 -7.87
CA ALA A 210 -34.28 7.14 -7.79
C ALA A 210 -35.37 7.02 -6.69
N THR A 211 -36.06 5.87 -6.65
CA THR A 211 -37.08 5.59 -5.63
C THR A 211 -36.48 5.49 -4.24
N ARG A 212 -35.34 4.81 -4.10
CA ARG A 212 -34.71 4.55 -2.80
C ARG A 212 -34.12 5.81 -2.15
N TRP A 213 -33.52 6.69 -2.94
CA TRP A 213 -32.77 7.82 -2.41
C TRP A 213 -33.42 9.18 -2.68
N SER A 214 -34.41 9.26 -3.55
CA SER A 214 -35.15 10.49 -3.91
C SER A 214 -34.20 11.67 -4.16
N PRO A 215 -33.24 11.54 -5.10
CA PRO A 215 -32.20 12.56 -5.29
C PRO A 215 -32.81 13.86 -5.83
N SER A 216 -32.23 14.99 -5.46
CA SER A 216 -32.57 16.30 -6.03
C SER A 216 -31.98 16.51 -7.44
N SER A 217 -30.93 15.80 -7.76
CA SER A 217 -30.29 15.80 -9.08
C SER A 217 -29.58 14.48 -9.32
N SER A 218 -29.49 14.07 -10.59
CA SER A 218 -28.81 12.85 -11.03
C SER A 218 -27.81 13.18 -12.10
N ARG A 219 -26.61 12.59 -12.01
CA ARG A 219 -25.55 12.71 -13.02
C ARG A 219 -25.00 11.34 -13.33
N MET A 220 -24.75 11.07 -14.60
CA MET A 220 -24.15 9.82 -15.06
C MET A 220 -22.94 10.10 -15.97
N LEU A 221 -21.83 9.46 -15.64
CA LEU A 221 -20.65 9.42 -16.49
C LEU A 221 -20.61 8.10 -17.24
N LEU A 222 -20.57 8.14 -18.56
CA LEU A 222 -20.45 6.98 -19.44
C LEU A 222 -19.00 6.81 -19.86
N CYS A 223 -18.44 5.62 -19.68
CA CYS A 223 -17.07 5.28 -20.09
C CYS A 223 -16.94 3.79 -20.43
N GLY A 224 -15.80 3.37 -20.93
CA GLY A 224 -15.50 1.99 -21.31
C GLY A 224 -15.32 1.79 -22.81
N GLU A 225 -14.97 0.57 -23.22
CA GLU A 225 -14.65 0.24 -24.62
C GLU A 225 -15.86 0.42 -25.56
N ALA A 226 -17.05 0.05 -25.06
CA ALA A 226 -18.31 0.15 -25.81
C ALA A 226 -19.04 1.49 -25.59
N ALA A 227 -18.44 2.43 -24.88
CA ALA A 227 -19.04 3.74 -24.64
C ALA A 227 -18.81 4.63 -25.85
N ASP A 228 -19.88 4.94 -26.56
CA ASP A 228 -19.90 5.80 -27.72
C ASP A 228 -21.11 6.75 -27.70
N THR A 229 -21.23 7.58 -28.71
CA THR A 229 -22.34 8.52 -28.89
C THR A 229 -23.68 7.83 -29.11
N ALA A 230 -23.70 6.66 -29.76
CA ALA A 230 -24.93 5.91 -29.99
C ALA A 230 -25.48 5.34 -28.67
N LEU A 231 -24.62 4.79 -27.79
CA LEU A 231 -25.01 4.33 -26.47
C LEU A 231 -25.46 5.51 -25.59
N LEU A 232 -24.77 6.66 -25.70
CA LEU A 232 -25.14 7.88 -24.96
C LEU A 232 -26.56 8.33 -25.35
N GLU A 233 -26.89 8.41 -26.62
CA GLU A 233 -28.22 8.80 -27.09
C GLU A 233 -29.30 7.77 -26.70
N SER A 234 -28.94 6.48 -26.77
CA SER A 234 -29.85 5.41 -26.33
C SER A 234 -30.17 5.50 -24.84
N LEU A 235 -29.17 5.82 -23.99
CA LEU A 235 -29.37 6.03 -22.55
C LEU A 235 -30.24 7.27 -22.29
N ARG A 236 -30.03 8.36 -23.02
CA ARG A 236 -30.83 9.59 -22.89
C ARG A 236 -32.28 9.38 -23.28
N ALA A 237 -32.55 8.45 -24.20
CA ALA A 237 -33.91 8.09 -24.63
C ALA A 237 -34.66 7.24 -23.55
N LEU A 238 -33.97 6.69 -22.58
CA LEU A 238 -34.64 5.93 -21.51
C LEU A 238 -35.48 6.83 -20.60
N PRO A 239 -36.75 6.49 -20.33
CA PRO A 239 -37.58 7.27 -19.40
C PRO A 239 -36.96 7.40 -18.00
N ALA A 240 -36.25 6.36 -17.55
CA ALA A 240 -35.54 6.37 -16.27
C ALA A 240 -34.36 7.36 -16.20
N CYS A 241 -33.93 7.89 -17.32
CA CYS A 241 -32.83 8.84 -17.45
C CYS A 241 -33.28 10.27 -17.76
N ALA A 242 -34.60 10.55 -17.85
CA ALA A 242 -35.13 11.84 -18.28
C ALA A 242 -34.56 13.04 -17.47
N ASP A 243 -34.38 12.86 -16.17
CA ASP A 243 -33.86 13.89 -15.27
C ASP A 243 -32.36 13.67 -14.91
N THR A 244 -31.64 12.86 -15.71
CA THR A 244 -30.25 12.54 -15.45
C THR A 244 -29.34 13.25 -16.47
N ASP A 245 -28.40 14.07 -15.98
CA ASP A 245 -27.33 14.65 -16.83
C ASP A 245 -26.32 13.56 -17.20
N ILE A 246 -26.41 13.05 -18.45
CA ILE A 246 -25.54 11.97 -18.90
C ILE A 246 -24.45 12.56 -19.81
N ARG A 247 -23.19 12.23 -19.48
CA ARG A 247 -22.01 12.67 -20.22
C ARG A 247 -21.13 11.50 -20.60
N LEU A 248 -20.58 11.58 -21.80
CA LEU A 248 -19.51 10.68 -22.23
C LEU A 248 -18.17 11.23 -21.70
N ALA A 249 -17.35 10.38 -21.13
CA ALA A 249 -16.01 10.76 -20.67
C ALA A 249 -15.11 11.08 -21.87
N ASP A 250 -14.29 12.13 -21.78
CA ASP A 250 -13.36 12.54 -22.85
C ASP A 250 -12.39 11.41 -23.24
N ASP A 251 -11.99 10.60 -22.28
CA ASP A 251 -11.08 9.46 -22.43
C ASP A 251 -11.80 8.11 -22.19
N ALA A 252 -13.03 7.98 -22.68
CA ALA A 252 -13.93 6.87 -22.37
C ALA A 252 -13.25 5.49 -22.47
N ARG A 253 -12.50 5.22 -23.55
CA ARG A 253 -11.83 3.92 -23.76
C ARG A 253 -10.66 3.66 -22.83
N THR A 254 -10.00 4.69 -22.35
CA THR A 254 -8.81 4.56 -21.47
C THR A 254 -9.13 4.84 -20.02
N CYS A 255 -10.39 5.07 -19.67
CA CYS A 255 -10.80 5.52 -18.34
C CYS A 255 -10.38 4.54 -17.24
N LEU A 256 -10.59 3.22 -17.41
CA LEU A 256 -10.23 2.24 -16.40
C LEU A 256 -8.71 2.13 -16.21
N ALA A 257 -7.93 2.11 -17.30
CA ALA A 257 -6.47 2.13 -17.21
C ALA A 257 -5.96 3.43 -16.58
N SER A 258 -6.55 4.58 -16.91
CA SER A 258 -6.26 5.88 -16.29
C SER A 258 -6.60 5.87 -14.80
N ALA A 259 -7.77 5.34 -14.44
CA ALA A 259 -8.24 5.22 -13.06
C ALA A 259 -7.27 4.41 -12.20
N LEU A 260 -6.82 3.25 -12.70
CA LEU A 260 -5.86 2.38 -12.03
C LEU A 260 -4.50 3.04 -11.81
N ALA A 261 -4.00 3.76 -12.82
CA ALA A 261 -2.73 4.47 -12.73
C ALA A 261 -2.78 5.62 -11.73
N ILE A 262 -3.89 6.39 -11.74
CA ILE A 262 -4.12 7.53 -10.83
C ILE A 262 -4.30 7.04 -9.39
N GLU A 263 -5.09 5.99 -9.20
CA GLU A 263 -5.33 5.39 -7.88
C GLU A 263 -4.00 4.90 -7.29
N ALA A 264 -3.18 4.22 -8.09
CA ALA A 264 -1.88 3.70 -7.66
C ALA A 264 -0.84 4.79 -7.34
N LEU A 265 -0.98 6.01 -7.87
CA LEU A 265 -0.16 7.16 -7.49
C LEU A 265 -0.42 7.61 -6.03
N GLY A 266 -1.43 7.05 -5.37
CA GLY A 266 -1.75 7.38 -3.98
C GLY A 266 -2.27 8.81 -3.84
N LEU A 267 -3.03 9.30 -4.84
CA LEU A 267 -3.73 10.58 -4.76
C LEU A 267 -4.79 10.58 -3.67
N ASN A 268 -5.09 9.42 -3.17
CA ASN A 268 -5.96 9.16 -2.05
C ASN A 268 -5.19 9.26 -0.75
N ARG A 269 -5.81 9.82 0.25
CA ARG A 269 -5.32 9.85 1.63
C ARG A 269 -5.35 8.46 2.30
N GLY A 270 -5.60 7.40 1.52
CA GLY A 270 -5.64 6.00 1.94
C GLY A 270 -4.26 5.36 2.08
N GLY A 271 -4.17 4.29 2.85
CA GLY A 271 -2.94 3.52 3.00
C GLY A 271 -2.50 2.88 1.67
N ALA A 272 -1.23 2.57 1.54
CA ALA A 272 -0.63 2.04 0.30
C ALA A 272 -1.21 0.68 -0.18
N HIS A 273 -2.12 0.07 0.57
CA HIS A 273 -2.74 -1.23 0.29
C HIS A 273 -4.26 -1.17 0.19
N GLU A 274 -4.86 0.00 0.34
CA GLU A 274 -6.30 0.17 0.25
C GLU A 274 -6.78 -0.22 -1.14
N GLY A 275 -7.77 -1.11 -1.21
CA GLY A 275 -8.30 -1.63 -2.48
C GLY A 275 -7.44 -2.70 -3.18
N ASP A 276 -6.31 -3.14 -2.61
CA ASP A 276 -5.42 -4.12 -3.26
C ASP A 276 -5.75 -5.55 -2.81
N LEU A 277 -6.45 -6.29 -3.67
CA LEU A 277 -6.77 -7.71 -3.45
C LEU A 277 -5.52 -8.60 -3.32
N ARG A 278 -4.41 -8.19 -3.91
CA ARG A 278 -3.16 -8.95 -3.87
C ARG A 278 -2.50 -8.90 -2.48
N ALA A 279 -2.74 -7.83 -1.74
CA ALA A 279 -2.22 -7.69 -0.37
C ALA A 279 -2.75 -8.79 0.57
N SER A 280 -3.98 -9.28 0.33
CA SER A 280 -4.59 -10.36 1.12
C SER A 280 -4.05 -11.76 0.81
N LEU A 281 -3.31 -11.94 -0.28
CA LEU A 281 -2.78 -13.25 -0.68
C LEU A 281 -1.51 -13.67 0.06
N GLY A 282 -0.97 -12.85 0.97
CA GLY A 282 0.18 -13.21 1.83
C GLY A 282 1.52 -13.43 1.10
N GLY A 283 1.50 -13.62 -0.22
CA GLY A 283 2.66 -13.99 -1.04
C GLY A 283 3.10 -12.94 -2.05
N HIS A 284 2.59 -11.70 -1.96
CA HIS A 284 2.85 -10.67 -2.95
C HIS A 284 4.36 -10.33 -3.07
N PRO A 285 4.96 -10.36 -4.28
CA PRO A 285 6.38 -10.07 -4.46
C PRO A 285 6.81 -8.71 -3.90
N VAL A 286 5.93 -7.69 -3.96
CA VAL A 286 6.19 -6.36 -3.40
C VAL A 286 6.09 -6.36 -1.90
N THR A 287 5.10 -7.07 -1.31
CA THR A 287 4.99 -7.23 0.15
C THR A 287 6.18 -8.01 0.69
N GLN A 288 6.57 -9.10 0.02
CA GLN A 288 7.77 -9.86 0.37
C GLN A 288 9.03 -9.02 0.23
N ARG A 289 9.19 -8.23 -0.85
CA ARG A 289 10.34 -7.32 -1.00
C ARG A 289 10.35 -6.22 0.07
N ARG A 290 9.19 -5.66 0.43
CA ARG A 290 9.08 -4.68 1.52
C ARG A 290 9.37 -5.31 2.87
N GLN A 291 8.82 -6.50 3.15
CA GLN A 291 9.13 -7.24 4.36
C GLN A 291 10.62 -7.61 4.44
N ARG A 292 11.21 -8.12 3.36
CA ARG A 292 12.66 -8.41 3.29
C ARG A 292 13.50 -7.15 3.49
N ARG A 293 13.12 -6.01 2.89
CA ARG A 293 13.79 -4.72 3.11
C ARG A 293 13.63 -4.22 4.55
N ALA A 294 12.43 -4.32 5.12
CA ALA A 294 12.19 -3.95 6.51
C ALA A 294 12.97 -4.86 7.47
N GLN A 295 12.98 -6.17 7.23
CA GLN A 295 13.79 -7.14 7.98
C GLN A 295 15.28 -6.89 7.82
N ALA A 296 15.76 -6.58 6.60
CA ALA A 296 17.16 -6.23 6.36
C ALA A 296 17.56 -4.94 7.08
N LEU A 297 16.71 -3.91 7.10
CA LEU A 297 16.93 -2.67 7.85
C LEU A 297 16.92 -2.92 9.36
N GLN A 298 16.01 -3.74 9.87
CA GLN A 298 15.98 -4.14 11.27
C GLN A 298 17.24 -4.94 11.65
N ALA A 299 17.65 -5.90 10.82
CA ALA A 299 18.87 -6.65 11.02
C ALA A 299 20.11 -5.75 11.00
N ALA A 300 20.19 -4.81 10.06
CA ALA A 300 21.28 -3.84 9.99
C ALA A 300 21.31 -2.92 11.24
N ALA A 301 20.16 -2.47 11.71
CA ALA A 301 20.05 -1.66 12.93
C ALA A 301 20.49 -2.44 14.17
N LEU A 302 20.10 -3.71 14.29
CA LEU A 302 20.53 -4.59 15.38
C LEU A 302 22.04 -4.86 15.34
N LEU A 303 22.61 -5.09 14.15
CA LEU A 303 24.06 -5.25 13.98
C LEU A 303 24.82 -3.98 14.36
N LEU A 304 24.32 -2.81 13.95
CA LEU A 304 24.90 -1.51 14.33
C LEU A 304 24.85 -1.30 15.86
N ALA A 305 23.72 -1.58 16.48
CA ALA A 305 23.57 -1.50 17.93
C ALA A 305 24.52 -2.48 18.65
N GLY A 306 24.67 -3.71 18.13
CA GLY A 306 25.62 -4.70 18.62
C GLY A 306 27.07 -4.22 18.52
N LEU A 307 27.46 -3.63 17.38
CA LEU A 307 28.79 -3.06 17.18
C LEU A 307 29.07 -1.89 18.15
N VAL A 308 28.12 -1.01 18.34
CA VAL A 308 28.24 0.11 19.30
C VAL A 308 28.41 -0.40 20.74
N LEU A 309 27.61 -1.39 21.14
CA LEU A 309 27.74 -2.02 22.46
C LEU A 309 29.07 -2.73 22.62
N ALA A 310 29.50 -3.51 21.63
CA ALA A 310 30.82 -4.17 21.66
C ALA A 310 31.95 -3.16 21.72
N GLY A 311 31.89 -2.09 20.94
CA GLY A 311 32.86 -0.97 20.99
C GLY A 311 32.89 -0.28 22.37
N ALA A 312 31.75 -0.03 22.97
CA ALA A 312 31.66 0.55 24.30
C ALA A 312 32.25 -0.39 25.39
N GLN A 313 31.98 -1.70 25.30
CA GLN A 313 32.54 -2.69 26.18
C GLN A 313 34.05 -2.80 25.99
N PHE A 314 34.55 -2.82 24.77
CA PHE A 314 35.97 -2.82 24.48
C PHE A 314 36.67 -1.57 25.03
N ALA A 315 36.09 -0.40 24.84
CA ALA A 315 36.61 0.86 25.37
C ALA A 315 36.67 0.84 26.95
N ARG A 316 35.62 0.29 27.59
CA ARG A 316 35.59 0.11 29.03
C ARG A 316 36.69 -0.85 29.51
N LEU A 317 36.85 -2.01 28.83
CA LEU A 317 37.91 -2.98 29.15
C LEU A 317 39.30 -2.38 28.95
N HIS A 318 39.50 -1.63 27.92
CA HIS A 318 40.78 -0.96 27.63
C HIS A 318 41.09 0.10 28.72
N LYS A 319 40.10 0.90 29.08
CA LYS A 319 40.23 1.89 30.17
C LYS A 319 40.54 1.22 31.50
N SER A 320 39.86 0.13 31.81
CA SER A 320 40.11 -0.65 33.05
C SER A 320 41.50 -1.28 33.10
N ARG A 321 41.96 -1.84 31.93
CA ARG A 321 43.33 -2.38 31.82
C ARG A 321 44.39 -1.30 31.99
N ARG A 322 44.18 -0.10 31.41
CA ARG A 322 45.10 1.04 31.64
C ARG A 322 45.09 1.49 33.10
N ALA A 323 43.93 1.56 33.74
CA ALA A 323 43.82 1.93 35.15
C ALA A 323 44.54 0.92 36.07
N LEU A 324 44.36 -0.39 35.80
CA LEU A 324 45.07 -1.46 36.52
C LEU A 324 46.58 -1.38 36.32
N ALA A 325 47.05 -1.12 35.09
CA ALA A 325 48.46 -0.94 34.80
C ALA A 325 49.07 0.25 35.57
N MET A 326 48.34 1.38 35.61
CA MET A 326 48.77 2.56 36.39
C MET A 326 48.79 2.29 37.88
N LEU A 327 47.76 1.57 38.39
CA LEU A 327 47.76 1.16 39.81
C LEU A 327 48.93 0.24 40.12
N ALA A 328 49.19 -0.76 39.29
CA ALA A 328 50.34 -1.67 39.45
C ALA A 328 51.67 -0.88 39.49
N GLN A 329 51.85 0.09 38.59
CA GLN A 329 53.03 0.96 38.60
C GLN A 329 53.14 1.78 39.88
N ARG A 330 52.04 2.36 40.38
CA ARG A 330 52.04 3.13 41.64
C ARG A 330 52.38 2.23 42.85
N VAL A 331 51.83 1.03 42.85
CA VAL A 331 52.14 0.04 43.91
C VAL A 331 53.62 -0.34 43.89
N VAL A 332 54.20 -0.60 42.70
CA VAL A 332 55.62 -0.90 42.58
C VAL A 332 56.50 0.30 43.01
N GLN A 333 56.11 1.50 42.61
CA GLN A 333 56.79 2.73 43.07
C GLN A 333 56.75 2.95 44.57
N ALA A 334 55.57 2.72 45.19
CA ALA A 334 55.41 2.81 46.64
C ALA A 334 56.27 1.74 47.35
N ALA A 335 56.22 0.51 46.86
CA ALA A 335 57.04 -0.58 47.38
C ALA A 335 58.56 -0.28 47.31
N ASN A 336 59.03 0.25 46.15
CA ASN A 336 60.41 0.66 45.98
C ASN A 336 60.82 1.81 46.90
N ARG A 337 59.90 2.77 47.17
CA ARG A 337 60.17 3.86 48.14
C ARG A 337 60.29 3.32 49.57
N LEU A 338 59.43 2.39 49.95
CA LEU A 338 59.46 1.78 51.26
C LEU A 338 60.71 0.90 51.48
N ALA A 339 61.10 0.17 50.47
CA ALA A 339 62.27 -0.68 50.51
C ALA A 339 63.61 0.12 50.42
N GLY A 340 63.54 1.38 49.97
CA GLY A 340 64.77 2.20 49.75
C GLY A 340 65.63 1.75 48.58
N ARG A 341 65.18 0.78 47.80
CA ARG A 341 65.90 0.24 46.60
C ARG A 341 64.92 -0.35 45.58
N PRO A 342 65.27 -0.45 44.31
CA PRO A 342 64.43 -1.12 43.30
C PRO A 342 64.31 -2.62 43.61
N LEU A 343 63.04 -3.08 43.76
CA LEU A 343 62.78 -4.51 43.98
C LEU A 343 62.84 -5.28 42.66
N PRO A 344 63.45 -6.48 42.68
CA PRO A 344 63.64 -7.28 41.45
C PRO A 344 62.37 -7.95 40.93
N VAL A 345 61.23 -7.75 41.61
CA VAL A 345 59.96 -8.44 41.34
C VAL A 345 58.89 -7.39 41.01
N ARG A 346 57.94 -7.73 40.18
CA ARG A 346 56.83 -6.82 39.77
C ARG A 346 55.47 -7.32 40.26
N GLY A 347 54.52 -6.42 40.47
CA GLY A 347 53.13 -6.77 40.82
C GLY A 347 52.95 -7.13 42.29
N ALA A 348 52.05 -8.09 42.61
CA ALA A 348 51.71 -8.46 43.95
C ALA A 348 52.89 -9.04 44.75
N ALA A 349 53.81 -9.69 44.06
CA ALA A 349 55.04 -10.21 44.68
C ALA A 349 55.98 -9.12 45.22
N ALA A 350 55.96 -7.92 44.59
CA ALA A 350 56.72 -6.76 45.05
C ALA A 350 56.14 -6.20 46.38
N ILE A 351 54.83 -6.25 46.55
CA ILE A 351 54.17 -5.83 47.79
C ILE A 351 54.53 -6.76 48.95
N GLU A 352 54.49 -8.05 48.67
CA GLU A 352 54.81 -9.07 49.67
C GLU A 352 56.30 -9.00 50.10
N LEU A 353 57.19 -8.77 49.14
CA LEU A 353 58.61 -8.59 49.40
C LEU A 353 58.87 -7.29 50.18
N ALA A 354 58.21 -6.18 49.83
CA ALA A 354 58.31 -4.92 50.55
C ALA A 354 57.75 -5.02 51.99
N ARG A 355 56.69 -5.80 52.18
CA ARG A 355 56.10 -6.09 53.47
C ARG A 355 57.08 -6.86 54.35
N ARG A 356 57.64 -7.93 53.81
CA ARG A 356 58.67 -8.72 54.55
C ARG A 356 59.90 -7.88 54.97
N GLU A 357 60.37 -7.04 54.04
CA GLU A 357 61.51 -6.15 54.31
C GLU A 357 61.14 -5.06 55.32
N LEU A 358 59.92 -4.60 55.37
CA LEU A 358 59.43 -3.68 56.40
C LEU A 358 59.27 -4.36 57.73
N ASP A 359 58.74 -5.56 57.78
CA ASP A 359 58.61 -6.38 59.02
C ASP A 359 59.99 -6.70 59.59
N THR A 360 60.96 -7.03 58.77
CA THR A 360 62.35 -7.25 59.22
C THR A 360 63.04 -6.00 59.77
N ARG A 361 62.70 -4.81 59.23
CA ARG A 361 63.21 -3.51 59.71
C ARG A 361 62.54 -3.01 60.99
N LEU A 362 61.26 -3.35 61.17
CA LEU A 362 60.45 -2.89 62.34
C LEU A 362 60.63 -3.82 63.55
N HIS A 363 60.96 -5.07 63.31
CA HIS A 363 61.13 -6.07 64.38
C HIS A 363 62.48 -6.79 64.25
N PRO A 364 63.59 -6.06 64.31
CA PRO A 364 64.93 -6.68 64.20
C PRO A 364 65.23 -7.70 65.31
N GLU A 365 64.45 -7.71 66.42
CA GLU A 365 64.67 -8.60 67.56
C GLU A 365 64.03 -9.98 67.49
N VAL A 366 63.20 -10.25 66.44
CA VAL A 366 62.46 -11.53 66.35
C VAL A 366 63.26 -12.62 65.61
N GLU A 367 64.38 -12.28 64.90
CA GLU A 367 65.26 -13.25 64.22
C GLU A 367 66.48 -13.61 65.09
N ALA A 368 66.59 -13.11 66.29
CA ALA A 368 67.71 -13.39 67.20
C ALA A 368 67.35 -14.33 68.35
N LEU A 369 66.22 -15.01 68.32
CA LEU A 369 65.77 -16.09 69.15
C LEU A 369 65.48 -17.34 68.29
#